data_f8a07b038fc8b7ce419ce4e350779263
#
_entry.id   f8a07b038fc8b7ce419ce4e350779263
#
_cell.length_a   1.000
_cell.length_b   1.000
_cell.length_c   1.000
_cell.angle_alpha   90.00
_cell.angle_beta   90.00
_cell.angle_gamma   90.00
#
_symmetry.space_group_name_H-M   'P 1'
#
loop_
_entity.id
_entity.type
_entity.pdbx_description
1 polymer ?
#
loop_
_entity_poly.entity_id
_entity_poly.type
_entity_poly.pdbx_seq_one_letter_code
_entity_poly.pdbx_strand_id
1 'polypeptide(L)'
;MEIKIRRKKGIIKDPTTNIEKLDYLVPMPAYDYASVGDWIDLFAAEDVEFKAGELKIVDLGVAIEKPAFCEANVVARSSLPKNFGVILANGYAVIDKPYEGNDNWWMAPLYAIRDTKIKRGERICQFRISLSQKAPIWAKIKWLLSNRAKIVEVDNLTSPNRGSSGSSGR
;
A
#
# COMPACT_ATOMS: atom_id res chain seq x y z
N MET A 1 15.51 -11.83 -0.37
CA MET A 1 15.05 -10.65 0.39
C MET A 1 13.56 -10.83 0.68
N GLU A 2 13.05 -10.31 1.80
CA GLU A 2 11.65 -10.45 2.19
C GLU A 2 11.00 -9.08 2.37
N ILE A 3 9.75 -8.98 1.90
CA ILE A 3 8.80 -7.91 2.19
C ILE A 3 7.82 -8.49 3.18
N LYS A 4 7.81 -8.01 4.42
CA LYS A 4 6.84 -8.46 5.41
C LYS A 4 5.63 -7.55 5.38
N ILE A 5 4.45 -8.12 5.25
CA ILE A 5 3.19 -7.39 5.17
C ILE A 5 2.29 -7.78 6.34
N ARG A 6 1.86 -6.78 7.10
CA ARG A 6 0.78 -6.88 8.08
C ARG A 6 -0.47 -6.29 7.46
N ARG A 7 -1.56 -7.08 7.45
CA ARG A 7 -2.86 -6.62 6.96
C ARG A 7 -3.77 -6.19 8.10
N LYS A 8 -4.52 -5.13 7.87
CA LYS A 8 -5.52 -4.63 8.82
C LYS A 8 -6.71 -5.58 8.85
N LYS A 9 -7.18 -5.90 10.08
CA LYS A 9 -8.40 -6.66 10.32
C LYS A 9 -9.52 -5.73 10.76
N GLY A 10 -10.74 -6.08 10.42
CA GLY A 10 -11.93 -5.35 10.84
C GLY A 10 -13.17 -6.23 10.75
N ILE A 11 -14.28 -5.73 11.25
CA ILE A 11 -15.57 -6.43 11.16
C ILE A 11 -16.07 -6.31 9.73
N ILE A 12 -16.29 -7.44 9.10
CA ILE A 12 -16.83 -7.55 7.76
C ILE A 12 -18.17 -8.26 7.82
N LYS A 13 -19.17 -7.67 7.18
CA LYS A 13 -20.46 -8.29 7.01
C LYS A 13 -20.45 -9.18 5.75
N ASP A 14 -20.74 -10.44 5.93
CA ASP A 14 -20.87 -11.38 4.82
C ASP A 14 -22.08 -10.99 3.97
N PRO A 15 -21.91 -10.74 2.66
CA PRO A 15 -23.00 -10.24 1.80
C PRO A 15 -24.12 -11.28 1.60
N THR A 16 -23.86 -12.56 1.84
CA THR A 16 -24.83 -13.65 1.64
C THR A 16 -25.60 -13.97 2.91
N THR A 17 -24.89 -14.07 4.04
CA THR A 17 -25.45 -14.52 5.32
C THR A 17 -25.78 -13.37 6.27
N ASN A 18 -25.36 -12.16 5.98
CA ASN A 18 -25.43 -10.99 6.87
C ASN A 18 -24.69 -11.15 8.22
N ILE A 19 -23.92 -12.20 8.39
CA ILE A 19 -23.16 -12.46 9.62
C ILE A 19 -21.91 -11.57 9.63
N GLU A 20 -21.70 -10.89 10.73
CA GLU A 20 -20.48 -10.11 10.96
C GLU A 20 -19.36 -11.03 11.46
N LYS A 21 -18.19 -10.93 10.84
CA LYS A 21 -16.99 -11.66 11.23
C LYS A 21 -15.77 -10.75 11.21
N LEU A 22 -14.81 -11.03 12.08
CA LEU A 22 -13.50 -10.40 12.01
C LEU A 22 -12.72 -11.03 10.86
N ASP A 23 -12.32 -10.22 9.89
CA ASP A 23 -11.55 -10.69 8.74
C ASP A 23 -10.61 -9.59 8.24
N TYR A 24 -9.73 -9.92 7.29
CA TYR A 24 -8.86 -8.94 6.65
C TYR A 24 -9.65 -7.97 5.76
N LEU A 25 -9.35 -6.67 5.90
CA LEU A 25 -10.03 -5.61 5.12
C LEU A 25 -9.64 -5.62 3.65
N VAL A 26 -8.45 -6.11 3.33
CA VAL A 26 -7.92 -6.16 1.96
C VAL A 26 -7.36 -7.53 1.62
N PRO A 27 -7.36 -7.93 0.33
CA PRO A 27 -6.62 -9.09 -0.15
C PRO A 27 -5.14 -8.98 0.19
N MET A 28 -4.44 -10.12 0.24
CA MET A 28 -2.98 -10.13 0.40
C MET A 28 -2.32 -9.53 -0.84
N PRO A 29 -1.56 -8.43 -0.72
CA PRO A 29 -0.76 -7.93 -1.82
C PRO A 29 0.21 -9.02 -2.30
N ALA A 30 0.23 -9.27 -3.59
CA ALA A 30 1.07 -10.28 -4.20
C ALA A 30 1.56 -9.82 -5.58
N TYR A 31 2.66 -10.41 -6.06
CA TYR A 31 3.00 -10.28 -7.46
C TYR A 31 1.94 -10.99 -8.30
N ASP A 32 1.47 -10.33 -9.34
CA ASP A 32 0.67 -11.00 -10.34
C ASP A 32 1.62 -11.83 -11.22
N TYR A 33 1.73 -13.12 -10.90
CA TYR A 33 2.58 -14.04 -11.66
C TYR A 33 2.04 -14.33 -13.06
N ALA A 34 0.77 -14.05 -13.31
CA ALA A 34 0.16 -14.16 -14.64
C ALA A 34 0.50 -12.94 -15.51
N SER A 35 0.84 -11.82 -14.91
CA SER A 35 1.36 -10.64 -15.61
C SER A 35 2.88 -10.55 -15.42
N VAL A 36 3.57 -10.08 -16.46
CA VAL A 36 5.04 -9.87 -16.45
C VAL A 36 5.43 -8.66 -15.57
N GLY A 37 4.49 -8.07 -14.82
CA GLY A 37 4.66 -6.85 -14.06
C GLY A 37 5.46 -7.00 -12.76
N ASP A 38 6.25 -5.97 -12.42
CA ASP A 38 7.01 -5.88 -11.17
C ASP A 38 6.27 -5.13 -10.05
N TRP A 39 5.08 -4.62 -10.35
CA TRP A 39 4.29 -3.83 -9.42
C TRP A 39 3.32 -4.73 -8.63
N ILE A 40 3.15 -4.41 -7.35
CA ILE A 40 2.27 -5.12 -6.43
C ILE A 40 1.05 -4.25 -6.17
N ASP A 41 -0.14 -4.79 -6.42
CA ASP A 41 -1.39 -4.05 -6.21
C ASP A 41 -1.67 -3.74 -4.74
N LEU A 42 -2.23 -2.55 -4.51
CA LEU A 42 -2.76 -2.08 -3.24
C LEU A 42 -4.26 -1.76 -3.38
N PHE A 43 -4.99 -2.05 -2.32
CA PHE A 43 -6.45 -2.07 -2.30
C PHE A 43 -7.00 -1.00 -1.36
N ALA A 44 -8.21 -0.50 -1.63
CA ALA A 44 -8.95 0.28 -0.66
C ALA A 44 -9.40 -0.60 0.51
N ALA A 45 -9.15 -0.18 1.76
CA ALA A 45 -9.53 -0.93 2.95
C ALA A 45 -10.96 -0.63 3.43
N GLU A 46 -11.62 0.33 2.81
CA GLU A 46 -12.95 0.80 3.17
C GLU A 46 -13.75 1.24 1.94
N ASP A 47 -15.06 1.32 2.09
CA ASP A 47 -15.93 1.96 1.11
C ASP A 47 -15.78 3.48 1.24
N VAL A 48 -15.48 4.17 0.14
CA VAL A 48 -15.29 5.64 0.14
C VAL A 48 -16.14 6.28 -0.94
N GLU A 49 -16.98 7.22 -0.55
CA GLU A 49 -17.74 8.07 -1.49
C GLU A 49 -17.06 9.43 -1.63
N PHE A 50 -17.02 9.94 -2.85
CA PHE A 50 -16.41 11.22 -3.19
C PHE A 50 -17.42 12.12 -3.90
N LYS A 51 -17.36 13.40 -3.58
CA LYS A 51 -17.90 14.48 -4.42
C LYS A 51 -16.81 15.02 -5.33
N ALA A 52 -17.17 15.52 -6.50
CA ALA A 52 -16.25 16.19 -7.40
C ALA A 52 -15.49 17.32 -6.68
N GLY A 53 -14.17 17.37 -6.82
CA GLY A 53 -13.30 18.33 -6.14
C GLY A 53 -12.91 17.95 -4.70
N GLU A 54 -13.35 16.81 -4.20
CA GLU A 54 -13.04 16.37 -2.83
C GLU A 54 -11.71 15.62 -2.76
N LEU A 55 -10.91 15.93 -1.73
CA LEU A 55 -9.71 15.20 -1.35
C LEU A 55 -9.99 14.33 -0.13
N LYS A 56 -9.73 13.04 -0.23
CA LYS A 56 -9.78 12.10 0.92
C LYS A 56 -8.52 11.28 1.02
N ILE A 57 -8.15 10.96 2.24
CA ILE A 57 -7.02 10.04 2.52
C ILE A 57 -7.61 8.66 2.75
N VAL A 58 -7.39 7.75 1.82
CA VAL A 58 -7.95 6.41 1.82
C VAL A 58 -6.95 5.42 2.43
N ASP A 59 -7.41 4.61 3.37
CA ASP A 59 -6.63 3.54 4.00
C ASP A 59 -6.37 2.41 2.99
N LEU A 60 -5.12 1.99 2.88
CA LEU A 60 -4.71 0.86 2.03
C LEU A 60 -4.69 -0.48 2.78
N GLY A 61 -4.98 -0.48 4.08
CA GLY A 61 -5.14 -1.68 4.90
C GLY A 61 -3.87 -2.51 5.10
N VAL A 62 -2.69 -1.94 4.84
CA VAL A 62 -1.40 -2.61 4.99
C VAL A 62 -0.39 -1.74 5.72
N ALA A 63 0.43 -2.40 6.55
CA ALA A 63 1.70 -1.87 7.05
C ALA A 63 2.81 -2.81 6.57
N ILE A 64 3.91 -2.25 6.05
CA ILE A 64 4.92 -3.04 5.32
C ILE A 64 6.32 -2.75 5.85
N GLU A 65 7.01 -3.81 6.25
CA GLU A 65 8.44 -3.79 6.56
C GLU A 65 9.23 -4.21 5.31
N LYS A 66 10.03 -3.28 4.80
CA LYS A 66 10.84 -3.46 3.59
C LYS A 66 12.20 -4.08 3.91
N PRO A 67 12.87 -4.75 2.97
CA PRO A 67 14.26 -5.17 3.14
C PRO A 67 15.17 -4.01 3.56
N ALA A 68 16.31 -4.33 4.17
CA ALA A 68 17.29 -3.32 4.56
C ALA A 68 17.73 -2.47 3.35
N PHE A 69 17.91 -1.17 3.56
CA PHE A 69 18.30 -0.19 2.53
C PHE A 69 17.32 -0.07 1.36
N CYS A 70 16.05 -0.44 1.58
CA CYS A 70 15.01 -0.28 0.59
C CYS A 70 13.98 0.76 1.01
N GLU A 71 13.38 1.38 0.01
CA GLU A 71 12.20 2.23 0.10
C GLU A 71 11.10 1.67 -0.80
N ALA A 72 9.88 2.08 -0.60
CA ALA A 72 8.79 1.71 -1.48
C ALA A 72 8.28 2.95 -2.23
N ASN A 73 7.95 2.73 -3.50
CA ASN A 73 7.39 3.73 -4.38
C ASN A 73 5.95 3.34 -4.70
N VAL A 74 5.00 4.20 -4.36
CA VAL A 74 3.58 3.97 -4.57
C VAL A 74 3.06 4.92 -5.64
N VAL A 75 2.34 4.37 -6.62
CA VAL A 75 1.70 5.12 -7.69
C VAL A 75 0.24 4.68 -7.86
N ALA A 76 -0.55 5.51 -8.49
CA ALA A 76 -1.89 5.13 -8.92
C ALA A 76 -1.84 4.01 -9.96
N ARG A 77 -2.84 3.13 -9.97
CA ARG A 77 -3.05 2.25 -11.13
C ARG A 77 -3.47 3.07 -12.34
N SER A 78 -3.02 2.70 -13.52
CA SER A 78 -3.35 3.38 -14.79
C SER A 78 -4.86 3.50 -15.06
N SER A 79 -5.63 2.53 -14.56
CA SER A 79 -7.10 2.51 -14.71
C SER A 79 -7.84 3.37 -13.67
N LEU A 80 -7.17 3.89 -12.64
CA LEU A 80 -7.81 4.61 -11.54
C LEU A 80 -8.63 5.81 -12.02
N PRO A 81 -8.11 6.73 -12.86
CA PRO A 81 -8.89 7.87 -13.34
C PRO A 81 -10.09 7.47 -14.20
N LYS A 82 -9.89 6.45 -15.06
CA LYS A 82 -10.95 5.96 -15.95
C LYS A 82 -12.08 5.30 -15.18
N ASN A 83 -11.76 4.38 -14.28
CA ASN A 83 -12.75 3.57 -13.58
C ASN A 83 -13.49 4.36 -12.50
N PHE A 84 -12.73 5.12 -11.71
CA PHE A 84 -13.27 5.79 -10.52
C PHE A 84 -13.31 7.31 -10.64
N GLY A 85 -12.70 7.93 -11.64
CA GLY A 85 -12.66 9.39 -11.73
C GLY A 85 -11.91 10.03 -10.57
N VAL A 86 -10.87 9.37 -10.04
CA VAL A 86 -10.00 9.90 -9.00
C VAL A 86 -8.55 9.83 -9.44
N ILE A 87 -7.73 10.72 -8.90
CA ILE A 87 -6.29 10.75 -9.10
C ILE A 87 -5.56 10.66 -7.76
N LEU A 88 -4.34 10.13 -7.77
CA LEU A 88 -3.47 10.17 -6.60
C LEU A 88 -2.90 11.58 -6.45
N ALA A 89 -3.32 12.31 -5.41
CA ALA A 89 -3.07 13.74 -5.28
C ALA A 89 -1.58 14.12 -5.14
N ASN A 90 -0.77 13.22 -4.56
CA ASN A 90 0.68 13.41 -4.48
C ASN A 90 1.44 12.83 -5.70
N GLY A 91 0.71 12.29 -6.69
CA GLY A 91 1.26 11.73 -7.92
C GLY A 91 2.18 10.52 -7.74
N TYR A 92 3.19 10.66 -6.89
CA TYR A 92 4.20 9.66 -6.59
C TYR A 92 4.53 9.71 -5.10
N ALA A 93 4.23 8.65 -4.37
CA ALA A 93 4.52 8.57 -2.95
C ALA A 93 5.77 7.72 -2.69
N VAL A 94 6.70 8.26 -1.91
CA VAL A 94 7.88 7.53 -1.43
C VAL A 94 7.65 7.18 0.03
N ILE A 95 7.74 5.90 0.35
CA ILE A 95 7.68 5.39 1.71
C ILE A 95 9.07 4.94 2.12
N ASP A 96 9.77 5.81 2.82
CA ASP A 96 11.13 5.61 3.26
C ASP A 96 11.27 4.52 4.33
N LYS A 97 12.50 4.02 4.53
CA LYS A 97 12.78 2.90 5.44
C LYS A 97 12.20 3.06 6.86
N PRO A 98 12.25 4.24 7.52
CA PRO A 98 11.73 4.37 8.89
C PRO A 98 10.21 4.20 9.05
N TYR A 99 9.42 4.24 7.97
CA TYR A 99 7.96 4.09 8.04
C TYR A 99 7.55 2.62 7.84
N GLU A 100 7.76 1.78 8.89
CA GLU A 100 7.62 0.32 8.83
C GLU A 100 7.01 -0.34 10.08
N GLY A 101 6.60 0.43 11.09
CA GLY A 101 6.03 -0.12 12.32
C GLY A 101 4.60 -0.66 12.15
N ASN A 102 4.12 -1.35 13.17
CA ASN A 102 2.80 -1.97 13.17
C ASN A 102 1.64 -0.99 12.93
N ASP A 103 1.78 0.27 13.35
CA ASP A 103 0.76 1.30 13.20
C ASP A 103 1.07 2.28 12.06
N ASN A 104 2.12 2.01 11.28
CA ASN A 104 2.46 2.78 10.10
C ASN A 104 1.67 2.29 8.88
N TRP A 105 0.34 2.41 8.96
CA TRP A 105 -0.56 2.05 7.89
C TRP A 105 -0.34 2.92 6.66
N TRP A 106 -0.33 2.29 5.49
CA TRP A 106 -0.18 3.01 4.23
C TRP A 106 -1.50 3.66 3.82
N MET A 107 -1.40 4.89 3.33
CA MET A 107 -2.55 5.72 2.96
C MET A 107 -2.37 6.28 1.56
N ALA A 108 -3.46 6.49 0.85
CA ALA A 108 -3.51 7.11 -0.46
C ALA A 108 -4.34 8.41 -0.42
N PRO A 109 -3.73 9.60 -0.60
CA PRO A 109 -4.49 10.83 -0.80
C PRO A 109 -5.08 10.82 -2.21
N LEU A 110 -6.41 10.70 -2.31
CA LEU A 110 -7.14 10.66 -3.57
C LEU A 110 -7.96 11.93 -3.77
N TYR A 111 -7.88 12.52 -4.96
CA TYR A 111 -8.68 13.67 -5.36
C TYR A 111 -9.67 13.27 -6.44
N ALA A 112 -10.95 13.58 -6.24
CA ALA A 112 -12.02 13.20 -7.14
C ALA A 112 -12.29 14.28 -8.20
N ILE A 113 -12.29 13.89 -9.47
CA ILE A 113 -12.63 14.76 -10.61
C ILE A 113 -14.13 14.70 -10.98
N ARG A 114 -14.87 13.77 -10.39
CA ARG A 114 -16.33 13.62 -10.50
C ARG A 114 -16.87 12.92 -9.25
N ASP A 115 -18.20 13.00 -9.05
CA ASP A 115 -18.87 12.20 -8.02
C ASP A 115 -18.63 10.72 -8.31
N THR A 116 -18.21 9.95 -7.29
CA THR A 116 -17.85 8.57 -7.46
C THR A 116 -17.80 7.81 -6.13
N LYS A 117 -17.71 6.48 -6.23
CA LYS A 117 -17.55 5.57 -5.11
C LYS A 117 -16.51 4.52 -5.41
N ILE A 118 -15.64 4.27 -4.45
CA ILE A 118 -14.68 3.17 -4.43
C ILE A 118 -15.14 2.20 -3.35
N LYS A 119 -15.27 0.93 -3.71
CA LYS A 119 -15.60 -0.13 -2.74
C LYS A 119 -14.34 -0.69 -2.12
N ARG A 120 -14.47 -1.18 -0.89
CA ARG A 120 -13.43 -1.96 -0.24
C ARG A 120 -12.99 -3.13 -1.12
N GLY A 121 -11.68 -3.38 -1.18
CA GLY A 121 -11.08 -4.44 -2.00
C GLY A 121 -10.82 -4.05 -3.45
N GLU A 122 -11.23 -2.86 -3.89
CA GLU A 122 -10.87 -2.33 -5.21
C GLU A 122 -9.39 -1.98 -5.28
N ARG A 123 -8.74 -2.34 -6.40
CA ARG A 123 -7.34 -2.03 -6.67
C ARG A 123 -7.19 -0.58 -7.08
N ILE A 124 -6.58 0.25 -6.25
CA ILE A 124 -6.46 1.70 -6.47
C ILE A 124 -5.04 2.18 -6.71
N CYS A 125 -4.08 1.59 -6.03
CA CYS A 125 -2.67 1.90 -6.14
C CYS A 125 -1.86 0.65 -6.44
N GLN A 126 -0.58 0.85 -6.69
CA GLN A 126 0.39 -0.23 -6.82
C GLN A 126 1.74 0.27 -6.31
N PHE A 127 2.59 -0.64 -5.85
CA PHE A 127 3.91 -0.29 -5.36
C PHE A 127 4.99 -1.23 -5.88
N ARG A 128 6.21 -0.75 -5.83
CA ARG A 128 7.42 -1.55 -5.97
C ARG A 128 8.45 -1.11 -4.94
N ILE A 129 9.45 -1.94 -4.71
CA ILE A 129 10.58 -1.64 -3.84
C ILE A 129 11.78 -1.24 -4.68
N SER A 130 12.50 -0.25 -4.23
CA SER A 130 13.78 0.20 -4.79
C SER A 130 14.83 0.36 -3.70
N LEU A 131 16.10 0.38 -4.08
CA LEU A 131 17.17 0.72 -3.16
C LEU A 131 17.12 2.21 -2.81
N SER A 132 17.26 2.53 -1.52
CA SER A 132 17.41 3.90 -1.07
C SER A 132 18.75 4.50 -1.52
N GLN A 133 18.81 5.82 -1.62
CA GLN A 133 20.06 6.53 -2.01
C GLN A 133 21.23 6.22 -1.06
N LYS A 134 20.95 5.96 0.21
CA LYS A 134 21.94 5.63 1.25
C LYS A 134 22.44 4.17 1.21
N ALA A 135 21.96 3.36 0.26
CA ALA A 135 22.36 1.97 0.17
C ALA A 135 23.88 1.85 -0.10
N PRO A 136 24.64 1.14 0.76
CA PRO A 136 26.07 0.95 0.55
C PRO A 136 26.32 0.05 -0.67
N ILE A 137 27.55 0.07 -1.19
CA ILE A 137 27.89 -0.64 -2.44
C ILE A 137 27.60 -2.15 -2.36
N TRP A 138 27.87 -2.78 -1.21
CA TRP A 138 27.58 -4.20 -1.02
C TRP A 138 26.07 -4.51 -1.09
N ALA A 139 25.21 -3.60 -0.61
CA ALA A 139 23.77 -3.76 -0.72
C ALA A 139 23.30 -3.64 -2.18
N LYS A 140 23.93 -2.74 -2.96
CA LYS A 140 23.67 -2.60 -4.40
C LYS A 140 24.04 -3.87 -5.15
N ILE A 141 25.21 -4.44 -4.88
CA ILE A 141 25.66 -5.70 -5.48
C ILE A 141 24.70 -6.84 -5.11
N LYS A 142 24.34 -6.96 -3.83
CA LYS A 142 23.38 -7.97 -3.36
C LYS A 142 22.02 -7.81 -4.06
N TRP A 143 21.56 -6.59 -4.26
CA TRP A 143 20.32 -6.30 -4.96
C TRP A 143 20.40 -6.77 -6.43
N LEU A 144 21.47 -6.45 -7.15
CA LEU A 144 21.69 -6.85 -8.55
C LEU A 144 21.73 -8.37 -8.73
N LEU A 145 22.26 -9.10 -7.73
CA LEU A 145 22.36 -10.55 -7.75
C LEU A 145 21.11 -11.25 -7.18
N SER A 146 20.14 -10.51 -6.70
CA SER A 146 18.93 -11.09 -6.07
C SER A 146 17.77 -11.17 -7.06
N ASN A 147 16.96 -12.22 -6.89
CA ASN A 147 15.65 -12.31 -7.52
C ASN A 147 14.64 -11.38 -6.82
N ARG A 148 13.39 -11.35 -7.30
CA ARG A 148 12.28 -10.64 -6.66
C ARG A 148 12.22 -10.95 -5.16
N ALA A 149 11.91 -9.93 -4.36
CA ALA A 149 11.72 -10.12 -2.93
C ALA A 149 10.50 -11.01 -2.67
N LYS A 150 10.64 -11.97 -1.76
CA LYS A 150 9.52 -12.80 -1.31
C LYS A 150 8.57 -11.96 -0.46
N ILE A 151 7.27 -12.05 -0.72
CA ILE A 151 6.23 -11.42 0.10
C ILE A 151 5.82 -12.42 1.18
N VAL A 152 5.81 -11.98 2.44
CA VAL A 152 5.47 -12.80 3.61
C VAL A 152 4.43 -12.06 4.45
N GLU A 153 3.31 -12.72 4.75
CA GLU A 153 2.35 -12.20 5.71
C GLU A 153 2.83 -12.44 7.14
N VAL A 154 2.68 -11.44 7.99
CA VAL A 154 3.03 -11.49 9.42
C VAL A 154 1.93 -10.85 10.27
N ASP A 155 1.74 -11.34 11.49
CA ASP A 155 0.83 -10.70 12.45
C ASP A 155 1.42 -9.42 13.03
N ASN A 156 2.75 -9.38 13.20
CA ASN A 156 3.46 -8.21 13.73
C ASN A 156 4.76 -7.96 12.95
N LEU A 157 5.00 -6.70 12.68
CA LEU A 157 6.27 -6.20 12.14
C LEU A 157 7.28 -6.03 13.26
N THR A 158 8.56 -6.13 12.94
CA THR A 158 9.65 -6.03 13.93
C THR A 158 10.19 -4.61 14.10
N SER A 159 9.95 -3.75 13.13
CA SER A 159 10.38 -2.35 13.16
C SER A 159 9.53 -1.52 14.12
N PRO A 160 10.12 -0.52 14.82
CA PRO A 160 9.37 0.38 15.68
C PRO A 160 8.43 1.27 14.88
N ASN A 161 7.33 1.67 15.51
CA ASN A 161 6.43 2.66 14.92
C ASN A 161 7.13 4.02 14.80
N ARG A 162 7.00 4.65 13.64
CA ARG A 162 7.32 6.05 13.44
C ARG A 162 6.03 6.86 13.56
N GLY A 163 6.11 8.08 14.06
CA GLY A 163 4.96 8.99 14.12
C GLY A 163 4.23 9.13 12.78
N SER A 164 3.03 9.68 12.80
CA SER A 164 2.13 9.80 11.65
C SER A 164 2.80 10.46 10.44
N SER A 165 2.25 10.21 9.25
CA SER A 165 2.64 10.89 8.01
C SER A 165 2.65 12.41 8.21
N GLY A 166 3.79 13.07 7.92
CA GLY A 166 3.97 14.51 8.10
C GLY A 166 4.54 14.95 9.47
N SER A 167 4.82 14.03 10.41
CA SER A 167 5.39 14.38 11.73
C SER A 167 6.87 14.79 11.70
N SER A 168 7.57 14.65 10.58
CA SER A 168 9.02 14.87 10.45
C SER A 168 9.42 16.22 9.85
N GLY A 169 8.49 17.18 9.75
CA GLY A 169 8.84 18.47 9.15
C GLY A 169 7.81 19.56 9.38
N ARG A 170 7.98 20.31 10.42
CA ARG A 170 7.69 21.74 10.53
C ARG A 170 8.82 22.41 11.27
#